data_414d5f240c43407fcc765d51baaeadf7
#
_entry.id   414d5f240c43407fcc765d51baaeadf7
#
_cell.length_a   1.000
_cell.length_b   1.000
_cell.length_c   1.000
_cell.angle_alpha   90.00
_cell.angle_beta   90.00
_cell.angle_gamma   90.00
#
_symmetry.space_group_name_H-M   'P 1'
#
loop_
_entity.id
_entity.type
_entity.pdbx_description
1 polymer ?
#
loop_
_entity_poly.entity_id
_entity_poly.type
_entity_poly.pdbx_seq_one_letter_code
_entity_poly.pdbx_strand_id
1 'polypeptide(L)'
;MICLLLSLPFKATEMKQYAFQQIINIQNGLSSSVRCLTVSHEKGYVWVGTRTGIGRFDGYELKKYLHDNITHLFEDNENKIWAVTAKGLYYYNESDDNFLQAKDKEQHPLSAASICPWTDGVLFGGYGKIYKYNYADRQTELLCSLQPDNHYNITTLRKWDKHTLLAINRWKNALLIDIRTGKTQPAPFKSDELTDCFIDSKGNVWTTPYHQGVKCYDRNGKLLHAYHTMNSSMKTNVVLSITECDGHIWIGTDGYGIFILNPENGEMVSLEHVPGNRNSLPTNSILCLYKDFNNNIWAGSVWGGLINIKETGMTTYSEALPGIEYGLSGQVVLSIYQDEEQKIWIGTDGGGINKFNPDTRKFNHILPTWGDKVSSIT
;
A
#
# COMPACT_ATOMS: atom_id res chain seq x y z
N MET A 1 -7.41 -25.39 -12.86
CA MET A 1 -6.41 -24.32 -12.86
C MET A 1 -5.12 -24.92 -13.45
N ILE A 2 -4.78 -24.57 -14.67
CA ILE A 2 -3.57 -25.05 -15.33
C ILE A 2 -2.52 -23.94 -15.22
N CYS A 3 -1.39 -24.26 -14.59
CA CYS A 3 -0.25 -23.35 -14.47
C CYS A 3 0.66 -23.59 -15.68
N LEU A 4 0.74 -22.63 -16.60
CA LEU A 4 1.66 -22.66 -17.74
C LEU A 4 3.03 -22.17 -17.26
N LEU A 5 3.98 -23.09 -17.12
CA LEU A 5 5.40 -22.81 -16.90
C LEU A 5 6.06 -22.53 -18.26
N LEU A 6 6.23 -21.28 -18.61
CA LEU A 6 6.99 -20.86 -19.78
C LEU A 6 8.34 -20.30 -19.33
N SER A 7 9.40 -21.11 -19.39
CA SER A 7 10.78 -20.62 -19.27
C SER A 7 11.27 -20.18 -20.64
N LEU A 8 11.10 -18.91 -20.98
CA LEU A 8 11.69 -18.31 -22.16
C LEU A 8 13.01 -17.62 -21.79
N PRO A 9 14.07 -17.77 -22.60
CA PRO A 9 15.31 -17.01 -22.40
C PRO A 9 15.07 -15.56 -22.85
N PHE A 10 14.72 -14.69 -21.92
CA PHE A 10 14.52 -13.27 -22.19
C PHE A 10 15.86 -12.52 -22.02
N LYS A 11 16.40 -11.96 -23.10
CA LYS A 11 17.36 -10.86 -23.11
C LYS A 11 16.58 -9.54 -23.26
N ALA A 12 15.97 -9.11 -22.20
CA ALA A 12 15.55 -7.72 -21.97
C ALA A 12 15.70 -7.48 -20.47
N THR A 13 16.02 -6.28 -20.06
CA THR A 13 15.97 -5.86 -18.64
C THR A 13 14.71 -6.47 -18.04
N GLU A 14 14.88 -7.43 -17.12
CA GLU A 14 13.77 -8.20 -16.56
C GLU A 14 12.80 -7.23 -15.87
N MET A 15 11.75 -6.87 -16.58
CA MET A 15 10.62 -6.18 -15.93
C MET A 15 10.01 -7.17 -14.95
N LYS A 16 10.18 -6.89 -13.66
CA LYS A 16 9.57 -7.68 -12.60
C LYS A 16 8.08 -7.87 -12.88
N GLN A 17 7.62 -9.11 -12.77
CA GLN A 17 6.21 -9.43 -12.93
C GLN A 17 5.56 -9.44 -11.54
N TYR A 18 4.33 -8.95 -11.48
CA TYR A 18 3.57 -8.90 -10.23
C TYR A 18 2.27 -9.67 -10.36
N ALA A 19 1.95 -10.46 -9.34
CA ALA A 19 0.64 -11.05 -9.15
C ALA A 19 -0.17 -10.17 -8.20
N PHE A 20 -1.44 -9.96 -8.54
CA PHE A 20 -2.39 -9.16 -7.77
C PHE A 20 -3.47 -10.07 -7.21
N GLN A 21 -3.50 -10.23 -5.90
CA GLN A 21 -4.53 -10.99 -5.23
C GLN A 21 -5.44 -10.03 -4.47
N GLN A 22 -6.66 -9.83 -4.96
CA GLN A 22 -7.70 -9.17 -4.20
C GLN A 22 -8.15 -10.10 -3.08
N ILE A 23 -7.84 -9.72 -1.84
CA ILE A 23 -8.12 -10.56 -0.67
C ILE A 23 -9.55 -10.37 -0.20
N ILE A 24 -9.94 -9.14 0.08
CA ILE A 24 -11.26 -8.78 0.59
C ILE A 24 -11.68 -7.44 -0.01
N ASN A 25 -12.94 -7.36 -0.40
CA ASN A 25 -13.56 -6.13 -0.88
C ASN A 25 -14.92 -5.89 -0.18
N ILE A 26 -15.65 -4.88 -0.62
CA ILE A 26 -16.96 -4.53 -0.04
C ILE A 26 -17.99 -5.66 -0.25
N GLN A 27 -17.90 -6.42 -1.34
CA GLN A 27 -18.83 -7.51 -1.64
C GLN A 27 -18.64 -8.73 -0.73
N ASN A 28 -17.40 -8.95 -0.24
CA ASN A 28 -17.04 -10.10 0.59
C ASN A 28 -16.62 -9.75 2.02
N GLY A 29 -17.06 -8.60 2.55
CA GLY A 29 -16.96 -8.37 3.98
C GLY A 29 -16.44 -7.02 4.44
N LEU A 30 -15.73 -6.23 3.64
CA LEU A 30 -15.34 -4.89 4.04
C LEU A 30 -16.55 -3.97 4.17
N SER A 31 -16.51 -3.10 5.15
CA SER A 31 -17.56 -2.11 5.37
C SER A 31 -17.41 -0.85 4.52
N SER A 32 -16.19 -0.55 4.07
CA SER A 32 -15.86 0.59 3.19
C SER A 32 -14.42 0.49 2.67
N SER A 33 -13.94 1.55 2.01
CA SER A 33 -12.58 1.65 1.49
C SER A 33 -11.51 1.43 2.56
N VAL A 34 -10.42 0.73 2.20
CA VAL A 34 -9.26 0.52 3.08
C VAL A 34 -8.36 1.76 3.02
N ARG A 35 -8.21 2.45 4.14
CA ARG A 35 -7.48 3.72 4.24
C ARG A 35 -6.11 3.59 4.89
N CYS A 36 -5.95 2.64 5.78
CA CYS A 36 -4.69 2.29 6.42
C CYS A 36 -4.68 0.80 6.70
N LEU A 37 -3.49 0.24 6.82
CA LEU A 37 -3.32 -1.16 7.14
C LEU A 37 -1.98 -1.39 7.85
N THR A 38 -1.89 -2.51 8.58
CA THR A 38 -0.65 -3.06 9.12
C THR A 38 -0.73 -4.57 9.13
N VAL A 39 0.42 -5.23 9.11
CA VAL A 39 0.51 -6.70 9.19
C VAL A 39 1.20 -7.07 10.48
N SER A 40 0.54 -7.87 11.31
CA SER A 40 1.09 -8.35 12.57
C SER A 40 2.31 -9.23 12.35
N HIS A 41 3.44 -8.86 12.94
CA HIS A 41 4.71 -9.54 12.76
C HIS A 41 4.68 -10.97 13.30
N GLU A 42 4.12 -11.16 14.49
CA GLU A 42 4.10 -12.44 15.17
C GLU A 42 3.05 -13.40 14.58
N LYS A 43 1.85 -12.91 14.27
CA LYS A 43 0.72 -13.75 13.87
C LYS A 43 0.39 -13.72 12.39
N GLY A 44 0.98 -12.81 11.63
CA GLY A 44 0.70 -12.63 10.21
C GLY A 44 -0.71 -12.10 9.90
N TYR A 45 -1.47 -11.65 10.90
CA TYR A 45 -2.79 -11.06 10.68
C TYR A 45 -2.68 -9.74 9.93
N VAL A 46 -3.56 -9.53 8.96
CA VAL A 46 -3.67 -8.25 8.25
C VAL A 46 -4.78 -7.42 8.88
N TRP A 47 -4.40 -6.30 9.47
CA TRP A 47 -5.32 -5.35 10.06
C TRP A 47 -5.62 -4.23 9.08
N VAL A 48 -6.88 -3.97 8.83
CA VAL A 48 -7.35 -2.94 7.89
C VAL A 48 -8.22 -1.92 8.61
N GLY A 49 -7.90 -0.64 8.39
CA GLY A 49 -8.69 0.48 8.90
C GLY A 49 -9.54 1.08 7.79
N THR A 50 -10.80 1.27 8.11
CA THR A 50 -11.81 1.84 7.23
C THR A 50 -12.48 3.07 7.87
N ARG A 51 -13.38 3.74 7.14
CA ARG A 51 -14.21 4.82 7.71
C ARG A 51 -15.18 4.35 8.77
N THR A 52 -15.46 3.06 8.85
CA THR A 52 -16.54 2.49 9.67
C THR A 52 -16.04 1.44 10.64
N GLY A 53 -14.73 1.23 10.77
CA GLY A 53 -14.17 0.30 11.74
C GLY A 53 -12.87 -0.34 11.32
N ILE A 54 -12.41 -1.27 12.16
CA ILE A 54 -11.24 -2.10 11.95
C ILE A 54 -11.68 -3.49 11.52
N GLY A 55 -10.96 -4.08 10.55
CA GLY A 55 -11.04 -5.48 10.20
C GLY A 55 -9.72 -6.20 10.49
N ARG A 56 -9.77 -7.42 11.01
CA ARG A 56 -8.63 -8.34 11.09
C ARG A 56 -8.87 -9.52 10.16
N PHE A 57 -8.00 -9.69 9.20
CA PHE A 57 -8.00 -10.83 8.30
C PHE A 57 -6.94 -11.83 8.74
N ASP A 58 -7.30 -13.09 8.92
CA ASP A 58 -6.42 -14.16 9.41
C ASP A 58 -5.99 -15.14 8.30
N GLY A 59 -6.37 -14.87 7.06
CA GLY A 59 -6.16 -15.74 5.90
C GLY A 59 -7.45 -16.41 5.41
N TYR A 60 -8.48 -16.46 6.22
CA TYR A 60 -9.77 -17.08 5.91
C TYR A 60 -10.94 -16.12 6.06
N GLU A 61 -11.06 -15.47 7.22
CA GLU A 61 -12.18 -14.61 7.53
C GLU A 61 -11.76 -13.22 7.98
N LEU A 62 -12.71 -12.28 7.86
CA LEU A 62 -12.57 -10.92 8.31
C LEU A 62 -13.37 -10.72 9.59
N LYS A 63 -12.70 -10.65 10.74
CA LYS A 63 -13.32 -10.23 12.00
C LYS A 63 -13.33 -8.72 12.12
N LYS A 64 -14.47 -8.15 12.55
CA LYS A 64 -14.67 -6.69 12.65
C LYS A 64 -14.61 -6.23 14.11
N TYR A 65 -13.99 -5.07 14.30
CA TYR A 65 -13.83 -4.39 15.57
C TYR A 65 -14.11 -2.90 15.41
N LEU A 66 -14.29 -2.18 16.51
CA LEU A 66 -14.39 -0.72 16.58
C LEU A 66 -15.18 -0.09 15.41
N HIS A 67 -16.40 0.35 15.70
CA HIS A 67 -17.22 1.08 14.73
C HIS A 67 -16.91 2.58 14.79
N ASP A 68 -15.78 2.98 14.17
CA ASP A 68 -15.35 4.37 14.10
C ASP A 68 -14.49 4.63 12.85
N ASN A 69 -14.24 5.90 12.51
CA ASN A 69 -13.36 6.27 11.42
C ASN A 69 -11.90 6.08 11.82
N ILE A 70 -11.25 5.10 11.20
CA ILE A 70 -9.85 4.76 11.45
C ILE A 70 -8.95 5.54 10.50
N THR A 71 -8.01 6.29 11.06
CA THR A 71 -7.06 7.09 10.28
C THR A 71 -5.67 6.46 10.19
N HIS A 72 -5.23 5.78 11.25
CA HIS A 72 -3.95 5.06 11.27
C HIS A 72 -4.10 3.74 12.01
N LEU A 73 -3.41 2.73 11.50
CA LEU A 73 -3.15 1.45 12.16
C LEU A 73 -1.65 1.21 12.21
N PHE A 74 -1.19 0.63 13.27
CA PHE A 74 0.23 0.48 13.49
C PHE A 74 0.52 -0.65 14.50
N GLU A 75 1.55 -1.45 14.25
CA GLU A 75 2.11 -2.41 15.19
C GLU A 75 3.34 -1.81 15.85
N ASP A 76 3.40 -1.82 17.17
CA ASP A 76 4.55 -1.31 17.91
C ASP A 76 5.63 -2.37 18.12
N ASN A 77 6.73 -2.00 18.77
CA ASN A 77 7.87 -2.89 19.01
C ASN A 77 7.58 -4.02 20.03
N GLU A 78 6.44 -3.98 20.70
CA GLU A 78 5.94 -5.06 21.57
C GLU A 78 4.83 -5.88 20.88
N ASN A 79 4.72 -5.80 19.54
CA ASN A 79 3.70 -6.47 18.70
C ASN A 79 2.26 -6.08 19.05
N LYS A 80 2.07 -4.94 19.71
CA LYS A 80 0.73 -4.43 20.04
C LYS A 80 0.19 -3.60 18.88
N ILE A 81 -1.06 -3.84 18.49
CA ILE A 81 -1.73 -3.08 17.45
C ILE A 81 -2.40 -1.85 18.05
N TRP A 82 -2.06 -0.69 17.50
CA TRP A 82 -2.63 0.60 17.84
C TRP A 82 -3.51 1.12 16.71
N ALA A 83 -4.57 1.82 17.08
CA ALA A 83 -5.50 2.44 16.15
C ALA A 83 -5.76 3.90 16.55
N VAL A 84 -5.56 4.79 15.60
CA VAL A 84 -5.97 6.19 15.71
C VAL A 84 -7.35 6.34 15.08
N THR A 85 -8.28 6.88 15.85
CA THR A 85 -9.67 7.06 15.43
C THR A 85 -10.13 8.51 15.66
N ALA A 86 -11.31 8.84 15.13
CA ALA A 86 -11.92 10.14 15.41
C ALA A 86 -12.25 10.34 16.90
N LYS A 87 -12.46 9.26 17.67
CA LYS A 87 -12.79 9.29 19.09
C LYS A 87 -11.58 9.15 20.02
N GLY A 88 -10.38 8.96 19.47
CA GLY A 88 -9.15 8.85 20.24
C GLY A 88 -8.23 7.72 19.84
N LEU A 89 -7.30 7.42 20.72
CA LEU A 89 -6.30 6.38 20.57
C LEU A 89 -6.78 5.08 21.22
N TYR A 90 -6.65 3.97 20.49
CA TYR A 90 -7.01 2.63 20.95
C TYR A 90 -5.86 1.67 20.74
N TYR A 91 -5.81 0.60 21.54
CA TYR A 91 -4.90 -0.51 21.34
C TYR A 91 -5.65 -1.84 21.43
N TYR A 92 -5.19 -2.82 20.69
CA TYR A 92 -5.76 -4.17 20.73
C TYR A 92 -5.33 -4.89 22.00
N ASN A 93 -6.30 -5.41 22.75
CA ASN A 93 -6.09 -6.30 23.89
C ASN A 93 -6.42 -7.73 23.46
N GLU A 94 -5.39 -8.56 23.43
CA GLU A 94 -5.53 -9.95 23.00
C GLU A 94 -6.38 -10.80 23.93
N SER A 95 -6.28 -10.55 25.25
CA SER A 95 -7.04 -11.33 26.25
C SER A 95 -8.55 -11.16 26.10
N ASP A 96 -8.98 -9.97 25.71
CA ASP A 96 -10.40 -9.64 25.53
C ASP A 96 -10.81 -9.76 24.05
N ASP A 97 -9.84 -10.04 23.17
CA ASP A 97 -10.00 -10.00 21.71
C ASP A 97 -10.78 -8.74 21.24
N ASN A 98 -10.37 -7.57 21.75
CA ASN A 98 -11.05 -6.31 21.49
C ASN A 98 -10.09 -5.12 21.59
N PHE A 99 -10.51 -3.96 21.08
CA PHE A 99 -9.79 -2.70 21.23
C PHE A 99 -10.23 -1.96 22.48
N LEU A 100 -9.24 -1.56 23.27
CA LEU A 100 -9.43 -0.73 24.46
C LEU A 100 -8.95 0.68 24.19
N GLN A 101 -9.69 1.67 24.71
CA GLN A 101 -9.29 3.07 24.61
C GLN A 101 -8.09 3.38 25.51
N ALA A 102 -7.05 3.94 24.95
CA ALA A 102 -5.89 4.38 25.70
C ALA A 102 -6.25 5.61 26.55
N LYS A 103 -5.77 5.64 27.78
CA LYS A 103 -6.07 6.68 28.77
C LYS A 103 -4.80 7.19 29.42
N ASP A 104 -4.84 8.42 29.93
CA ASP A 104 -3.79 8.99 30.78
C ASP A 104 -3.86 8.45 32.23
N LYS A 105 -2.97 8.98 33.09
CA LYS A 105 -2.93 8.63 34.53
C LYS A 105 -4.22 8.97 35.28
N GLU A 106 -4.94 9.96 34.80
CA GLU A 106 -6.20 10.46 35.39
C GLU A 106 -7.43 9.79 34.77
N GLN A 107 -7.22 8.74 33.96
CA GLN A 107 -8.26 7.97 33.25
C GLN A 107 -8.99 8.76 32.14
N HIS A 108 -8.43 9.90 31.69
CA HIS A 108 -8.98 10.60 30.54
C HIS A 108 -8.58 9.93 29.22
N PRO A 109 -9.50 9.84 28.25
CA PRO A 109 -9.19 9.30 26.93
C PRO A 109 -8.10 10.09 26.22
N LEU A 110 -7.14 9.38 25.66
CA LEU A 110 -6.09 9.99 24.84
C LEU A 110 -6.59 10.25 23.43
N SER A 111 -6.28 11.43 22.91
CA SER A 111 -6.58 11.83 21.54
C SER A 111 -5.30 11.89 20.73
N ALA A 112 -5.34 11.32 19.53
CA ALA A 112 -4.24 11.36 18.60
C ALA A 112 -4.75 11.60 17.17
N ALA A 113 -3.96 12.28 16.37
CA ALA A 113 -4.17 12.41 14.93
C ALA A 113 -3.11 11.61 14.14
N SER A 114 -1.97 11.33 14.75
CA SER A 114 -0.92 10.49 14.19
C SER A 114 -0.12 9.79 15.29
N ILE A 115 0.53 8.70 14.92
CA ILE A 115 1.30 7.81 15.80
C ILE A 115 2.60 7.39 15.11
N CYS A 116 3.66 7.20 15.90
CA CYS A 116 4.97 6.78 15.42
C CYS A 116 5.62 5.82 16.42
N PRO A 117 6.17 4.66 15.97
CA PRO A 117 6.91 3.75 16.84
C PRO A 117 8.18 4.43 17.37
N TRP A 118 8.52 4.11 18.61
CA TRP A 118 9.76 4.56 19.23
C TRP A 118 10.44 3.41 19.94
N THR A 119 11.74 3.55 20.26
CA THR A 119 12.57 2.45 20.77
C THR A 119 12.04 1.87 22.09
N ASP A 120 11.54 2.73 22.98
CA ASP A 120 11.09 2.41 24.34
C ASP A 120 9.63 2.78 24.59
N GLY A 121 8.84 2.93 23.52
CA GLY A 121 7.45 3.32 23.63
C GLY A 121 6.81 3.67 22.29
N VAL A 122 5.75 4.43 22.37
CA VAL A 122 5.02 4.95 21.21
C VAL A 122 4.86 6.47 21.36
N LEU A 123 5.21 7.20 20.33
CA LEU A 123 4.96 8.64 20.23
C LEU A 123 3.65 8.88 19.49
N PHE A 124 2.81 9.73 20.01
CA PHE A 124 1.57 10.11 19.33
C PHE A 124 1.28 11.59 19.51
N GLY A 125 0.59 12.17 18.57
CA GLY A 125 0.34 13.60 18.57
C GLY A 125 -0.99 13.99 17.95
N GLY A 126 -1.52 15.11 18.45
CA GLY A 126 -2.71 15.77 17.96
C GLY A 126 -2.91 17.12 18.64
N TYR A 127 -3.59 18.05 17.97
CA TYR A 127 -3.92 19.37 18.51
C TYR A 127 -2.74 20.13 19.16
N GLY A 128 -1.58 20.09 18.50
CA GLY A 128 -0.38 20.81 18.95
C GLY A 128 0.35 20.20 20.14
N LYS A 129 0.01 18.99 20.56
CA LYS A 129 0.66 18.29 21.65
C LYS A 129 1.23 16.97 21.17
N ILE A 130 2.39 16.58 21.73
CA ILE A 130 3.03 15.29 21.52
C ILE A 130 3.20 14.60 22.86
N TYR A 131 2.79 13.35 22.87
CA TYR A 131 2.84 12.47 24.03
C TYR A 131 3.73 11.26 23.73
N LYS A 132 4.29 10.68 24.77
CA LYS A 132 4.95 9.39 24.76
C LYS A 132 4.21 8.42 25.65
N TYR A 133 3.87 7.26 25.13
CA TYR A 133 3.52 6.08 25.93
C TYR A 133 4.80 5.29 26.14
N ASN A 134 5.16 5.03 27.38
CA ASN A 134 6.38 4.32 27.77
C ASN A 134 6.06 2.86 28.07
N TYR A 135 6.82 1.92 27.50
CA TYR A 135 6.60 0.48 27.72
C TYR A 135 6.96 0.05 29.15
N ALA A 136 7.97 0.64 29.78
CA ALA A 136 8.49 0.21 31.07
C ALA A 136 7.46 0.36 32.19
N ASP A 137 6.78 1.51 32.26
CA ASP A 137 5.81 1.82 33.32
C ASP A 137 4.37 1.87 32.82
N ARG A 138 4.16 1.70 31.49
CA ARG A 138 2.86 1.76 30.80
C ARG A 138 2.12 3.06 31.02
N GLN A 139 2.86 4.14 31.19
CA GLN A 139 2.34 5.47 31.45
C GLN A 139 2.49 6.36 30.21
N THR A 140 1.63 7.36 30.15
CA THR A 140 1.69 8.39 29.12
C THR A 140 2.17 9.70 29.74
N GLU A 141 3.14 10.35 29.10
CA GLU A 141 3.67 11.66 29.47
C GLU A 141 3.57 12.65 28.31
N LEU A 142 3.34 13.92 28.63
CA LEU A 142 3.39 15.01 27.66
C LEU A 142 4.89 15.35 27.40
N LEU A 143 5.35 15.17 26.16
CA LEU A 143 6.72 15.53 25.78
C LEU A 143 6.87 17.01 25.47
N CYS A 144 5.95 17.55 24.67
CA CYS A 144 5.99 18.97 24.32
C CYS A 144 4.63 19.49 23.82
N SER A 145 4.47 20.80 23.92
CA SER A 145 3.42 21.57 23.28
C SER A 145 4.01 22.43 22.20
N LEU A 146 3.52 22.32 20.95
CA LEU A 146 4.13 22.94 19.79
C LEU A 146 3.82 24.42 19.65
N GLN A 147 2.70 24.87 20.22
CA GLN A 147 2.31 26.31 20.28
C GLN A 147 1.23 26.55 21.33
N PRO A 148 1.13 27.77 21.91
CA PRO A 148 0.12 28.09 22.90
C PRO A 148 -1.33 28.03 22.38
N ASP A 149 -1.53 28.14 21.06
CA ASP A 149 -2.85 28.35 20.45
C ASP A 149 -3.54 27.08 19.96
N ASN A 150 -3.01 25.89 20.22
CA ASN A 150 -3.54 24.59 19.74
C ASN A 150 -3.82 24.49 18.22
N HIS A 151 -3.30 25.42 17.41
CA HIS A 151 -3.58 25.51 15.96
C HIS A 151 -2.63 24.66 15.09
N TYR A 152 -1.67 23.95 15.70
CA TYR A 152 -0.79 23.05 14.97
C TYR A 152 -1.40 21.63 14.97
N ASN A 153 -2.24 21.34 13.99
CA ASN A 153 -2.83 20.01 13.84
C ASN A 153 -1.82 19.07 13.17
N ILE A 154 -1.24 18.17 13.96
CA ILE A 154 -0.31 17.16 13.48
C ILE A 154 -1.08 16.14 12.65
N THR A 155 -0.69 15.96 11.39
CA THR A 155 -1.29 14.96 10.48
C THR A 155 -0.43 13.74 10.31
N THR A 156 0.89 13.87 10.45
CA THR A 156 1.85 12.78 10.28
C THR A 156 3.02 12.94 11.24
N LEU A 157 3.41 11.83 11.86
CA LEU A 157 4.62 11.70 12.66
C LEU A 157 5.54 10.67 12.00
N ARG A 158 6.84 10.99 11.91
CA ARG A 158 7.88 10.07 11.41
C ARG A 158 9.13 10.19 12.26
N LYS A 159 9.78 9.07 12.48
CA LYS A 159 11.12 9.04 13.12
C LYS A 159 12.12 9.67 12.16
N TRP A 160 12.74 10.80 12.58
CA TRP A 160 13.79 11.44 11.80
C TRP A 160 15.14 10.77 12.07
N ASP A 161 15.51 10.67 13.33
CA ASP A 161 16.69 9.96 13.79
C ASP A 161 16.48 9.38 15.20
N LYS A 162 17.54 9.01 15.90
CA LYS A 162 17.47 8.40 17.23
C LYS A 162 16.78 9.28 18.28
N HIS A 163 16.87 10.60 18.15
CA HIS A 163 16.38 11.57 19.14
C HIS A 163 15.43 12.61 18.57
N THR A 164 15.20 12.59 17.27
CA THR A 164 14.41 13.59 16.57
C THR A 164 13.19 13.00 15.90
N LEU A 165 12.07 13.62 16.12
CA LEU A 165 10.77 13.31 15.50
C LEU A 165 10.45 14.37 14.44
N LEU A 166 10.01 13.95 13.28
CA LEU A 166 9.43 14.83 12.25
C LEU A 166 7.92 14.87 12.47
N ALA A 167 7.39 16.07 12.68
CA ALA A 167 5.95 16.34 12.77
C ALA A 167 5.50 17.17 11.57
N ILE A 168 4.49 16.71 10.87
CA ILE A 168 3.91 17.38 9.72
C ILE A 168 2.54 17.92 10.08
N ASN A 169 2.30 19.16 9.67
CA ASN A 169 0.98 19.77 9.59
C ASN A 169 0.69 20.05 8.11
N ARG A 170 -0.47 19.65 7.63
CA ARG A 170 -0.84 19.80 6.22
C ARG A 170 -0.75 21.23 5.70
N TRP A 171 -1.01 22.22 6.56
CA TRP A 171 -1.13 23.62 6.18
C TRP A 171 -0.02 24.52 6.73
N LYS A 172 0.95 23.95 7.46
CA LYS A 172 2.07 24.67 8.07
C LYS A 172 3.38 23.93 7.80
N ASN A 173 4.49 24.62 7.99
CA ASN A 173 5.82 24.00 7.85
C ASN A 173 5.98 22.80 8.78
N ALA A 174 6.62 21.76 8.29
CA ALA A 174 6.99 20.61 9.10
C ALA A 174 8.05 21.00 10.15
N LEU A 175 7.99 20.37 11.30
CA LEU A 175 8.88 20.63 12.43
C LEU A 175 9.70 19.37 12.76
N LEU A 176 10.97 19.58 13.08
CA LEU A 176 11.81 18.61 13.76
C LEU A 176 11.75 18.89 15.27
N ILE A 177 11.57 17.83 16.06
CA ILE A 177 11.36 17.91 17.50
C ILE A 177 12.36 17.01 18.19
N ASP A 178 13.25 17.59 19.03
CA ASP A 178 14.12 16.78 19.92
C ASP A 178 13.25 16.22 21.06
N ILE A 179 13.08 14.92 21.09
CA ILE A 179 12.19 14.26 22.07
C ILE A 179 12.69 14.30 23.52
N ARG A 180 13.97 14.61 23.75
CA ARG A 180 14.56 14.69 25.09
C ARG A 180 14.35 16.06 25.73
N THR A 181 14.26 17.10 24.89
CA THR A 181 14.19 18.49 25.36
C THR A 181 12.87 19.17 25.01
N GLY A 182 12.08 18.58 24.11
CA GLY A 182 10.86 19.19 23.55
C GLY A 182 11.14 20.37 22.61
N LYS A 183 12.40 20.69 22.32
CA LYS A 183 12.75 21.82 21.43
C LYS A 183 12.37 21.50 20.00
N THR A 184 11.85 22.53 19.32
CA THR A 184 11.38 22.44 17.94
C THR A 184 12.22 23.33 17.02
N GLN A 185 12.41 22.88 15.77
CA GLN A 185 12.97 23.68 14.69
C GLN A 185 12.26 23.35 13.37
N PRO A 186 12.21 24.26 12.40
CA PRO A 186 11.67 23.95 11.08
C PRO A 186 12.43 22.78 10.43
N ALA A 187 11.68 21.92 9.71
CA ALA A 187 12.31 20.90 8.87
C ALA A 187 13.12 21.58 7.74
N PRO A 188 14.25 21.00 7.32
CA PRO A 188 15.16 21.65 6.37
C PRO A 188 14.61 21.68 4.92
N PHE A 189 13.56 20.96 4.64
CA PHE A 189 12.96 20.86 3.30
C PHE A 189 11.66 21.66 3.18
N LYS A 190 11.27 21.99 1.95
CA LYS A 190 9.98 22.66 1.69
C LYS A 190 8.82 21.71 1.98
N SER A 191 7.94 22.12 2.88
CA SER A 191 6.90 21.28 3.45
C SER A 191 5.48 21.88 3.37
N ASP A 192 5.25 22.81 2.45
CA ASP A 192 3.93 23.40 2.24
C ASP A 192 2.95 22.38 1.65
N GLU A 193 1.76 22.30 2.20
CA GLU A 193 0.64 21.46 1.72
C GLU A 193 0.98 19.96 1.55
N LEU A 194 1.79 19.40 2.43
CA LEU A 194 2.13 17.98 2.39
C LEU A 194 0.92 17.09 2.71
N THR A 195 0.68 16.11 1.88
CA THR A 195 -0.30 15.04 2.15
C THR A 195 0.32 13.92 2.97
N ASP A 196 1.56 13.54 2.67
CA ASP A 196 2.34 12.55 3.42
C ASP A 196 3.83 12.79 3.21
N CYS A 197 4.67 12.10 4.00
CA CYS A 197 6.09 11.97 3.75
C CYS A 197 6.60 10.60 4.17
N PHE A 198 7.67 10.18 3.52
CA PHE A 198 8.34 8.91 3.76
C PHE A 198 9.86 9.13 3.84
N ILE A 199 10.54 8.40 4.70
CA ILE A 199 12.00 8.43 4.80
C ILE A 199 12.50 7.08 4.32
N ASP A 200 13.26 7.08 3.22
CA ASP A 200 13.77 5.85 2.62
C ASP A 200 14.94 5.24 3.41
N SER A 201 15.35 4.03 3.04
CA SER A 201 16.44 3.31 3.68
C SER A 201 17.81 4.01 3.58
N LYS A 202 17.98 4.90 2.58
CA LYS A 202 19.18 5.74 2.41
C LYS A 202 19.12 7.03 3.24
N GLY A 203 17.98 7.28 3.88
CA GLY A 203 17.74 8.47 4.69
C GLY A 203 17.21 9.68 3.93
N ASN A 204 16.88 9.57 2.64
CA ASN A 204 16.27 10.66 1.90
C ASN A 204 14.80 10.84 2.30
N VAL A 205 14.31 12.07 2.15
CA VAL A 205 12.96 12.45 2.53
C VAL A 205 12.10 12.60 1.27
N TRP A 206 11.19 11.68 1.10
CA TRP A 206 10.20 11.71 0.04
C TRP A 206 8.94 12.41 0.53
N THR A 207 8.50 13.41 -0.20
CA THR A 207 7.31 14.20 0.14
C THR A 207 6.31 14.15 -0.99
N THR A 208 5.03 14.18 -0.63
CA THR A 208 3.91 14.20 -1.57
C THR A 208 3.12 15.49 -1.40
N PRO A 209 3.59 16.62 -1.97
CA PRO A 209 2.86 17.89 -1.89
C PRO A 209 1.55 17.78 -2.69
N TYR A 210 0.51 18.44 -2.18
CA TYR A 210 -0.83 18.36 -2.76
C TYR A 210 -0.82 18.76 -4.26
N HIS A 211 -1.27 17.84 -5.13
CA HIS A 211 -1.30 18.00 -6.60
C HIS A 211 0.04 18.34 -7.28
N GLN A 212 1.19 18.03 -6.66
CA GLN A 212 2.51 18.36 -7.22
C GLN A 212 3.38 17.12 -7.51
N GLY A 213 2.82 15.91 -7.41
CA GLY A 213 3.58 14.67 -7.57
C GLY A 213 4.44 14.33 -6.36
N VAL A 214 5.69 13.92 -6.59
CA VAL A 214 6.61 13.47 -5.53
C VAL A 214 7.92 14.25 -5.61
N LYS A 215 8.46 14.62 -4.45
CA LYS A 215 9.78 15.27 -4.33
C LYS A 215 10.66 14.51 -3.35
N CYS A 216 11.93 14.39 -3.68
CA CYS A 216 12.96 13.76 -2.86
C CYS A 216 13.98 14.79 -2.42
N TYR A 217 14.25 14.86 -1.11
CA TYR A 217 15.24 15.74 -0.50
C TYR A 217 16.27 14.91 0.27
N ASP A 218 17.50 15.41 0.35
CA ASP A 218 18.46 14.91 1.33
C ASP A 218 18.10 15.39 2.76
N ARG A 219 18.85 14.92 3.74
CA ARG A 219 18.64 15.31 5.16
C ARG A 219 18.91 16.79 5.45
N ASN A 220 19.63 17.49 4.56
CA ASN A 220 19.93 18.90 4.68
C ASN A 220 18.90 19.80 3.97
N GLY A 221 17.90 19.18 3.33
CA GLY A 221 16.83 19.88 2.62
C GLY A 221 17.16 20.25 1.19
N LYS A 222 18.26 19.75 0.62
CA LYS A 222 18.56 19.92 -0.80
C LYS A 222 17.62 19.04 -1.61
N LEU A 223 16.91 19.63 -2.55
CA LEU A 223 16.08 18.90 -3.52
C LEU A 223 16.99 18.04 -4.42
N LEU A 224 16.81 16.72 -4.38
CA LEU A 224 17.53 15.77 -5.21
C LEU A 224 16.76 15.51 -6.52
N HIS A 225 15.48 15.19 -6.37
CA HIS A 225 14.62 14.83 -7.50
C HIS A 225 13.19 15.34 -7.30
N ALA A 226 12.51 15.56 -8.40
CA ALA A 226 11.07 15.83 -8.42
C ALA A 226 10.45 15.07 -9.60
N TYR A 227 9.32 14.40 -9.37
CA TYR A 227 8.61 13.62 -10.38
C TYR A 227 7.15 14.08 -10.45
N HIS A 228 6.70 14.46 -11.61
CA HIS A 228 5.34 14.90 -11.89
C HIS A 228 4.99 14.67 -13.38
N THR A 229 3.76 14.90 -13.74
CA THR A 229 3.24 14.61 -15.10
C THR A 229 3.98 15.28 -16.26
N MET A 230 4.71 16.37 -16.01
CA MET A 230 5.44 17.10 -17.06
C MET A 230 6.89 16.66 -17.25
N ASN A 231 7.46 15.88 -16.32
CA ASN A 231 8.88 15.51 -16.37
C ASN A 231 9.15 14.02 -16.12
N SER A 232 8.11 13.23 -15.97
CA SER A 232 8.20 11.78 -15.73
C SER A 232 7.06 11.04 -16.43
N SER A 233 7.05 9.72 -16.36
CA SER A 233 5.96 8.89 -16.87
C SER A 233 4.72 8.85 -15.96
N MET A 234 4.68 9.65 -14.89
CA MET A 234 3.47 9.79 -14.06
C MET A 234 2.32 10.37 -14.87
N LYS A 235 1.16 9.74 -14.75
CA LYS A 235 -0.07 10.19 -15.42
C LYS A 235 -0.93 11.11 -14.55
N THR A 236 -0.57 11.25 -13.27
CA THR A 236 -1.25 12.12 -12.30
C THR A 236 -0.26 12.71 -11.31
N ASN A 237 -0.58 13.88 -10.77
CA ASN A 237 0.14 14.49 -9.65
C ASN A 237 -0.55 14.24 -8.29
N VAL A 238 -1.65 13.50 -8.28
CA VAL A 238 -2.40 13.17 -7.05
C VAL A 238 -1.84 11.89 -6.45
N VAL A 239 -0.95 12.04 -5.49
CA VAL A 239 -0.33 10.94 -4.75
C VAL A 239 -1.00 10.80 -3.39
N LEU A 240 -1.44 9.58 -3.07
CA LEU A 240 -2.15 9.27 -1.83
C LEU A 240 -1.30 8.51 -0.82
N SER A 241 -0.31 7.74 -1.29
CA SER A 241 0.57 6.96 -0.43
C SER A 241 1.92 6.71 -1.07
N ILE A 242 2.93 6.49 -0.24
CA ILE A 242 4.30 6.23 -0.67
C ILE A 242 4.97 5.24 0.29
N THR A 243 5.73 4.29 -0.25
CA THR A 243 6.54 3.35 0.54
C THR A 243 7.77 2.89 -0.26
N GLU A 244 8.69 2.19 0.39
CA GLU A 244 9.87 1.60 -0.25
C GLU A 244 9.79 0.07 -0.17
N CYS A 245 10.11 -0.59 -1.28
CA CYS A 245 10.31 -2.04 -1.31
C CYS A 245 11.44 -2.37 -2.29
N ASP A 246 12.40 -3.18 -1.85
CA ASP A 246 13.55 -3.63 -2.64
C ASP A 246 14.29 -2.50 -3.36
N GLY A 247 14.52 -1.39 -2.64
CA GLY A 247 15.22 -0.20 -3.16
C GLY A 247 14.42 0.63 -4.19
N HIS A 248 13.17 0.28 -4.45
CA HIS A 248 12.26 1.03 -5.31
C HIS A 248 11.23 1.79 -4.49
N ILE A 249 10.84 2.96 -4.98
CA ILE A 249 9.79 3.77 -4.36
C ILE A 249 8.46 3.45 -5.03
N TRP A 250 7.52 2.97 -4.23
CA TRP A 250 6.16 2.64 -4.63
C TRP A 250 5.23 3.80 -4.33
N ILE A 251 4.55 4.30 -5.35
CA ILE A 251 3.74 5.52 -5.30
C ILE A 251 2.31 5.16 -5.64
N GLY A 252 1.42 5.18 -4.64
CA GLY A 252 -0.02 4.95 -4.82
C GLY A 252 -0.73 6.23 -5.18
N THR A 253 -1.57 6.18 -6.21
CA THR A 253 -2.22 7.36 -6.78
C THR A 253 -3.74 7.26 -6.79
N ASP A 254 -4.39 8.38 -7.01
CA ASP A 254 -5.82 8.43 -7.31
C ASP A 254 -6.05 8.36 -8.82
N GLY A 255 -6.63 7.24 -9.25
CA GLY A 255 -7.09 7.03 -10.63
C GLY A 255 -6.09 6.42 -11.61
N TYR A 256 -4.79 6.27 -11.24
CA TYR A 256 -3.76 5.71 -12.14
C TYR A 256 -2.92 4.59 -11.50
N GLY A 257 -3.45 3.93 -10.48
CA GLY A 257 -2.83 2.76 -9.87
C GLY A 257 -1.55 3.08 -9.09
N ILE A 258 -0.51 2.29 -9.31
CA ILE A 258 0.75 2.38 -8.61
C ILE A 258 1.87 2.65 -9.61
N PHE A 259 2.76 3.59 -9.29
CA PHE A 259 4.03 3.77 -9.98
C PHE A 259 5.15 3.20 -9.11
N ILE A 260 6.04 2.43 -9.73
CA ILE A 260 7.26 1.88 -9.11
C ILE A 260 8.43 2.64 -9.73
N LEU A 261 9.09 3.46 -8.92
CA LEU A 261 10.20 4.30 -9.31
C LEU A 261 11.52 3.69 -8.86
N ASN A 262 12.47 3.55 -9.78
CA ASN A 262 13.87 3.33 -9.43
C ASN A 262 14.53 4.69 -9.12
N PRO A 263 14.91 4.96 -7.86
CA PRO A 263 15.43 6.27 -7.48
C PRO A 263 16.85 6.55 -7.99
N GLU A 264 17.57 5.53 -8.50
CA GLU A 264 18.94 5.68 -8.99
C GLU A 264 19.00 6.19 -10.42
N ASN A 265 18.09 5.71 -11.28
CA ASN A 265 18.08 6.07 -12.70
C ASN A 265 16.83 6.86 -13.14
N GLY A 266 15.83 6.98 -12.25
CA GLY A 266 14.56 7.66 -12.52
C GLY A 266 13.58 6.87 -13.39
N GLU A 267 13.89 5.63 -13.74
CA GLU A 267 12.96 4.77 -14.47
C GLU A 267 11.72 4.47 -13.63
N MET A 268 10.58 4.44 -14.28
CA MET A 268 9.29 4.26 -13.63
C MET A 268 8.41 3.29 -14.40
N VAL A 269 7.87 2.30 -13.68
CA VAL A 269 6.91 1.33 -14.21
C VAL A 269 5.53 1.62 -13.60
N SER A 270 4.45 1.54 -14.39
CA SER A 270 3.08 1.68 -13.90
C SER A 270 2.39 0.32 -13.77
N LEU A 271 1.71 0.12 -12.66
CA LEU A 271 0.77 -0.97 -12.44
C LEU A 271 -0.64 -0.38 -12.43
N GLU A 272 -1.44 -0.75 -13.42
CA GLU A 272 -2.77 -0.16 -13.62
C GLU A 272 -3.85 -1.24 -13.69
N HIS A 273 -5.08 -0.86 -13.43
CA HIS A 273 -6.24 -1.68 -13.72
C HIS A 273 -6.49 -1.72 -15.22
N VAL A 274 -6.54 -2.91 -15.77
CA VAL A 274 -6.94 -3.16 -17.16
C VAL A 274 -8.24 -3.94 -17.16
N PRO A 275 -9.34 -3.36 -17.66
CA PRO A 275 -10.64 -4.03 -17.68
C PRO A 275 -10.54 -5.41 -18.32
N GLY A 276 -11.08 -6.43 -17.63
CA GLY A 276 -11.05 -7.82 -18.10
C GLY A 276 -9.73 -8.57 -17.88
N ASN A 277 -8.64 -7.89 -17.53
CA ASN A 277 -7.38 -8.54 -17.22
C ASN A 277 -7.27 -8.85 -15.72
N ARG A 278 -7.43 -10.10 -15.34
CA ARG A 278 -7.30 -10.56 -13.93
C ARG A 278 -5.87 -10.48 -13.39
N ASN A 279 -4.88 -10.35 -14.28
CA ASN A 279 -3.47 -10.17 -13.93
C ASN A 279 -3.08 -8.67 -13.87
N SER A 280 -4.03 -7.79 -13.65
CA SER A 280 -3.82 -6.37 -13.42
C SER A 280 -4.38 -5.94 -12.08
N LEU A 281 -4.10 -4.70 -11.64
CA LEU A 281 -4.69 -4.17 -10.42
C LEU A 281 -6.23 -4.25 -10.48
N PRO A 282 -6.91 -4.59 -9.38
CA PRO A 282 -8.37 -4.56 -9.31
C PRO A 282 -8.97 -3.15 -9.47
N THR A 283 -8.20 -2.12 -9.20
CA THR A 283 -8.63 -0.70 -9.24
C THR A 283 -7.43 0.24 -9.36
N ASN A 284 -7.67 1.47 -9.81
CA ASN A 284 -6.65 2.49 -9.99
C ASN A 284 -6.56 3.53 -8.83
N SER A 285 -7.46 3.50 -7.84
CA SER A 285 -7.41 4.42 -6.70
C SER A 285 -6.86 3.72 -5.46
N ILE A 286 -5.57 3.96 -5.18
CA ILE A 286 -4.80 3.32 -4.10
C ILE A 286 -4.62 4.30 -2.95
N LEU A 287 -5.30 4.04 -1.84
CA LEU A 287 -5.33 4.93 -0.67
C LEU A 287 -4.13 4.77 0.26
N CYS A 288 -3.65 3.53 0.40
CA CYS A 288 -2.49 3.25 1.23
C CYS A 288 -1.67 2.10 0.66
N LEU A 289 -0.36 2.16 0.89
CA LEU A 289 0.62 1.11 0.59
C LEU A 289 1.35 0.74 1.87
N TYR A 290 1.58 -0.54 2.06
CA TYR A 290 2.31 -1.08 3.20
C TYR A 290 3.21 -2.22 2.76
N LYS A 291 4.49 -2.15 3.13
CA LYS A 291 5.44 -3.24 2.93
C LYS A 291 5.49 -4.07 4.21
N ASP A 292 5.21 -5.37 4.10
CA ASP A 292 5.35 -6.28 5.23
C ASP A 292 6.81 -6.79 5.40
N PHE A 293 7.03 -7.54 6.46
CA PHE A 293 8.34 -8.09 6.79
C PHE A 293 8.85 -9.16 5.80
N ASN A 294 7.98 -9.69 4.94
CA ASN A 294 8.31 -10.64 3.87
C ASN A 294 8.52 -9.95 2.50
N ASN A 295 8.63 -8.63 2.48
CA ASN A 295 8.69 -7.82 1.25
C ASN A 295 7.46 -7.91 0.34
N ASN A 296 6.31 -8.39 0.84
CA ASN A 296 5.07 -8.24 0.09
C ASN A 296 4.55 -6.81 0.21
N ILE A 297 3.99 -6.31 -0.88
CA ILE A 297 3.27 -5.03 -0.86
C ILE A 297 1.78 -5.31 -0.67
N TRP A 298 1.22 -4.64 0.31
CA TRP A 298 -0.21 -4.60 0.55
C TRP A 298 -0.75 -3.24 0.14
N ALA A 299 -1.83 -3.24 -0.61
CA ALA A 299 -2.49 -2.02 -1.03
C ALA A 299 -3.93 -1.97 -0.53
N GLY A 300 -4.27 -0.86 0.09
CA GLY A 300 -5.65 -0.52 0.40
C GLY A 300 -6.22 0.43 -0.65
N SER A 301 -7.43 0.19 -1.06
CA SER A 301 -8.03 0.92 -2.18
C SER A 301 -9.46 1.38 -1.91
N VAL A 302 -9.99 2.23 -2.81
CA VAL A 302 -11.35 2.77 -2.68
C VAL A 302 -12.39 1.66 -2.90
N TRP A 303 -12.32 0.94 -4.03
CA TRP A 303 -13.31 -0.06 -4.42
C TRP A 303 -12.76 -1.50 -4.46
N GLY A 304 -11.45 -1.64 -4.69
CA GLY A 304 -10.77 -2.94 -4.77
C GLY A 304 -10.50 -3.59 -3.41
N GLY A 305 -10.74 -2.87 -2.31
CA GLY A 305 -10.53 -3.39 -0.96
C GLY A 305 -9.07 -3.56 -0.61
N LEU A 306 -8.74 -4.71 -0.02
CA LEU A 306 -7.38 -5.14 0.35
C LEU A 306 -6.78 -5.98 -0.78
N ILE A 307 -5.62 -5.57 -1.27
CA ILE A 307 -4.90 -6.20 -2.37
C ILE A 307 -3.52 -6.61 -1.87
N ASN A 308 -3.13 -7.86 -2.07
CA ASN A 308 -1.76 -8.33 -1.90
C ASN A 308 -1.06 -8.33 -3.26
N ILE A 309 0.12 -7.72 -3.32
CA ILE A 309 0.94 -7.60 -4.53
C ILE A 309 2.25 -8.30 -4.28
N LYS A 310 2.55 -9.33 -5.08
CA LYS A 310 3.76 -10.14 -4.97
C LYS A 310 4.50 -10.17 -6.28
N GLU A 311 5.82 -10.08 -6.22
CA GLU A 311 6.65 -10.43 -7.36
C GLU A 311 6.48 -11.91 -7.69
N THR A 312 6.33 -12.25 -8.96
CA THR A 312 6.13 -13.63 -9.42
C THR A 312 6.83 -13.88 -10.74
N GLY A 313 7.39 -15.08 -10.89
CA GLY A 313 7.86 -15.59 -12.18
C GLY A 313 6.78 -16.32 -12.98
N MET A 314 5.53 -16.37 -12.48
CA MET A 314 4.44 -17.13 -13.10
C MET A 314 3.22 -16.25 -13.31
N THR A 315 2.58 -16.41 -14.48
CA THR A 315 1.29 -15.79 -14.79
C THR A 315 0.24 -16.87 -15.01
N THR A 316 -0.88 -16.77 -14.35
CA THR A 316 -2.00 -17.71 -14.51
C THR A 316 -3.07 -17.08 -15.40
N TYR A 317 -3.49 -17.81 -16.40
CA TYR A 317 -4.63 -17.46 -17.25
C TYR A 317 -5.80 -18.38 -16.98
N SER A 318 -6.99 -17.81 -16.88
CA SER A 318 -8.26 -18.55 -16.74
C SER A 318 -9.20 -18.16 -17.86
N GLU A 319 -10.37 -18.79 -17.92
CA GLU A 319 -11.43 -18.37 -18.82
C GLU A 319 -11.78 -16.91 -18.65
N ALA A 320 -11.88 -16.19 -19.75
CA ALA A 320 -12.32 -14.80 -19.83
C ALA A 320 -13.79 -14.72 -20.20
N LEU A 321 -14.41 -13.58 -19.91
CA LEU A 321 -15.73 -13.28 -20.45
C LEU A 321 -15.65 -13.08 -21.96
N PRO A 322 -16.73 -13.37 -22.72
CA PRO A 322 -16.76 -13.17 -24.17
C PRO A 322 -16.31 -11.76 -24.57
N GLY A 323 -15.43 -11.67 -25.55
CA GLY A 323 -14.87 -10.40 -26.03
C GLY A 323 -13.69 -9.85 -25.24
N ILE A 324 -13.24 -10.54 -24.19
CA ILE A 324 -12.07 -10.14 -23.38
C ILE A 324 -10.82 -10.89 -23.88
N GLU A 325 -9.77 -10.14 -24.24
CA GLU A 325 -8.51 -10.65 -24.79
C GLU A 325 -7.49 -11.12 -23.74
N TYR A 326 -7.81 -11.12 -22.44
CA TYR A 326 -6.87 -11.40 -21.33
C TYR A 326 -7.11 -12.74 -20.64
N GLY A 327 -7.64 -13.73 -21.36
CA GLY A 327 -7.86 -15.07 -20.83
C GLY A 327 -8.28 -16.04 -21.93
N LEU A 328 -8.51 -17.28 -21.55
CA LEU A 328 -8.90 -18.36 -22.43
C LEU A 328 -10.39 -18.28 -22.79
N SER A 329 -10.77 -18.83 -23.93
CA SER A 329 -12.17 -18.98 -24.35
C SER A 329 -12.89 -20.17 -23.70
N GLY A 330 -12.20 -21.01 -22.93
CA GLY A 330 -12.74 -22.17 -22.22
C GLY A 330 -11.87 -22.59 -21.05
N GLN A 331 -12.47 -23.28 -20.08
CA GLN A 331 -11.81 -23.65 -18.82
C GLN A 331 -10.87 -24.87 -18.95
N VAL A 332 -11.17 -25.76 -19.87
CA VAL A 332 -10.46 -27.04 -20.02
C VAL A 332 -9.53 -26.95 -21.20
N VAL A 333 -8.22 -26.95 -20.93
CA VAL A 333 -7.17 -26.97 -21.95
C VAL A 333 -6.91 -28.42 -22.36
N LEU A 334 -6.97 -28.71 -23.65
CA LEU A 334 -6.78 -30.04 -24.24
C LEU A 334 -5.45 -30.16 -24.97
N SER A 335 -4.93 -29.07 -25.57
CA SER A 335 -3.67 -29.06 -26.32
C SER A 335 -2.98 -27.72 -26.26
N ILE A 336 -1.64 -27.72 -26.34
CA ILE A 336 -0.80 -26.52 -26.38
C ILE A 336 0.31 -26.75 -27.39
N TYR A 337 0.54 -25.73 -28.25
CA TYR A 337 1.61 -25.76 -29.25
C TYR A 337 2.23 -24.35 -29.36
N GLN A 338 3.55 -24.29 -29.52
CA GLN A 338 4.25 -23.03 -29.78
C GLN A 338 4.73 -23.01 -31.23
N ASP A 339 4.35 -21.97 -31.99
CA ASP A 339 4.76 -21.79 -33.37
C ASP A 339 6.18 -21.19 -33.51
N GLU A 340 6.69 -21.11 -34.74
CA GLU A 340 8.01 -20.53 -35.05
C GLU A 340 8.10 -19.05 -34.72
N GLU A 341 6.98 -18.34 -34.69
CA GLU A 341 6.86 -16.90 -34.28
C GLU A 341 6.77 -16.72 -32.74
N GLN A 342 7.00 -17.78 -31.97
CA GLN A 342 6.89 -17.78 -30.49
C GLN A 342 5.47 -17.52 -29.97
N LYS A 343 4.44 -17.64 -30.80
CA LYS A 343 3.05 -17.55 -30.36
C LYS A 343 2.59 -18.92 -29.85
N ILE A 344 1.74 -18.90 -28.83
CA ILE A 344 1.26 -20.12 -28.18
C ILE A 344 -0.19 -20.36 -28.60
N TRP A 345 -0.42 -21.53 -29.16
CA TRP A 345 -1.73 -21.99 -29.59
C TRP A 345 -2.29 -22.94 -28.55
N ILE A 346 -3.51 -22.69 -28.09
CA ILE A 346 -4.13 -23.44 -27.00
C ILE A 346 -5.51 -23.89 -27.46
N GLY A 347 -5.68 -25.22 -27.55
CA GLY A 347 -6.97 -25.85 -27.82
C GLY A 347 -7.75 -26.09 -26.55
N THR A 348 -9.04 -25.72 -26.56
CA THR A 348 -9.92 -25.85 -25.39
C THR A 348 -11.14 -26.72 -25.68
N ASP A 349 -11.73 -27.32 -24.63
CA ASP A 349 -12.98 -28.08 -24.75
C ASP A 349 -14.18 -27.10 -24.81
N GLY A 350 -14.79 -27.00 -25.97
CA GLY A 350 -15.94 -26.14 -26.22
C GLY A 350 -15.63 -24.66 -26.45
N GLY A 351 -14.40 -24.19 -26.24
CA GLY A 351 -14.00 -22.79 -26.42
C GLY A 351 -13.19 -22.52 -27.70
N GLY A 352 -12.86 -23.55 -28.50
CA GLY A 352 -12.08 -23.43 -29.72
C GLY A 352 -10.58 -23.26 -29.50
N ILE A 353 -9.95 -22.48 -30.37
CA ILE A 353 -8.49 -22.23 -30.35
C ILE A 353 -8.21 -20.81 -29.83
N ASN A 354 -7.21 -20.71 -28.98
CA ASN A 354 -6.71 -19.46 -28.46
C ASN A 354 -5.28 -19.25 -28.96
N LYS A 355 -5.00 -18.19 -29.70
CA LYS A 355 -3.65 -17.78 -30.06
C LYS A 355 -3.17 -16.73 -29.06
N PHE A 356 -2.23 -17.10 -28.21
CA PHE A 356 -1.63 -16.21 -27.20
C PHE A 356 -0.37 -15.55 -27.74
N ASN A 357 -0.28 -14.25 -27.57
CA ASN A 357 0.92 -13.47 -27.86
C ASN A 357 1.66 -13.16 -26.56
N PRO A 358 2.86 -13.73 -26.32
CA PRO A 358 3.63 -13.50 -25.09
C PRO A 358 4.05 -12.04 -24.88
N ASP A 359 4.32 -11.29 -25.96
CA ASP A 359 4.79 -9.89 -25.88
C ASP A 359 3.71 -8.94 -25.39
N THR A 360 2.49 -9.11 -25.89
CA THR A 360 1.33 -8.27 -25.53
C THR A 360 0.49 -8.89 -24.42
N ARG A 361 0.71 -10.16 -24.08
CA ARG A 361 -0.07 -10.97 -23.13
C ARG A 361 -1.56 -11.04 -23.45
N LYS A 362 -1.90 -10.96 -24.75
CA LYS A 362 -3.27 -11.01 -25.24
C LYS A 362 -3.56 -12.32 -25.96
N PHE A 363 -4.82 -12.71 -25.91
CA PHE A 363 -5.37 -13.84 -26.62
C PHE A 363 -6.20 -13.36 -27.81
N ASN A 364 -6.01 -14.03 -28.93
CA ASN A 364 -6.95 -13.97 -30.05
C ASN A 364 -7.76 -15.28 -30.06
N HIS A 365 -9.06 -15.18 -29.87
CA HIS A 365 -9.96 -16.33 -29.84
C HIS A 365 -10.40 -16.65 -31.25
N ILE A 366 -10.03 -17.82 -31.74
CA ILE A 366 -10.48 -18.37 -33.01
C ILE A 366 -11.59 -19.36 -32.65
N LEU A 367 -12.80 -18.85 -32.70
CA LEU A 367 -13.98 -19.61 -32.28
C LEU A 367 -14.38 -20.57 -33.40
N PRO A 368 -14.53 -21.86 -33.12
CA PRO A 368 -15.27 -22.76 -33.96
C PRO A 368 -16.76 -22.51 -33.79
N THR A 369 -17.55 -23.09 -34.68
CA THR A 369 -18.98 -23.29 -34.45
C THR A 369 -19.22 -24.10 -33.18
N TRP A 370 -20.24 -23.76 -32.43
CA TRP A 370 -20.61 -24.32 -31.11
C TRP A 370 -20.32 -25.84 -30.97
N GLY A 371 -19.52 -26.20 -29.95
CA GLY A 371 -19.38 -27.58 -29.48
C GLY A 371 -18.10 -28.30 -29.91
N ASP A 372 -17.20 -27.67 -30.65
CA ASP A 372 -16.00 -28.34 -31.16
C ASP A 372 -14.90 -28.45 -30.08
N LYS A 373 -14.42 -29.67 -29.88
CA LYS A 373 -13.25 -29.96 -29.06
C LYS A 373 -11.99 -29.88 -29.92
N VAL A 374 -11.05 -29.02 -29.49
CA VAL A 374 -9.72 -28.98 -30.12
C VAL A 374 -8.76 -29.83 -29.28
N SER A 375 -8.73 -31.12 -29.59
CA SER A 375 -7.93 -32.11 -28.84
C SER A 375 -6.47 -32.17 -29.26
N SER A 376 -6.12 -31.64 -30.44
CA SER A 376 -4.75 -31.61 -30.96
C SER A 376 -4.53 -30.35 -31.80
N ILE A 377 -3.31 -29.77 -31.63
CA ILE A 377 -2.77 -28.73 -32.50
C ILE A 377 -1.37 -29.20 -32.88
N THR A 378 -1.06 -29.30 -34.18
CA THR A 378 0.22 -29.74 -34.73
C THR A 378 0.77 -28.68 -35.68
#